data_14b3b6752ed10938b577483388528962
#
_entry.id   14b3b6752ed10938b577483388528962
#
_cell.length_a   1.000
_cell.length_b   1.000
_cell.length_c   1.000
_cell.angle_alpha   90.00
_cell.angle_beta   90.00
_cell.angle_gamma   90.00
#
_symmetry.space_group_name_H-M   'P 1'
#
loop_
_entity.id
_entity.type
_entity.pdbx_description
1 polymer ?
#
loop_
_entity_poly.entity_id
_entity_poly.type
_entity_poly.pdbx_seq_one_letter_code
_entity_poly.pdbx_strand_id
1 'polypeptide(L)'
;MLTRSDAAAKRAGIDRRVFLRGAGGVAAALAVYNLAACSSKRTAQPGTTTTTSAPGGSFTVPPPEDIPACAEALSGQGEFIFDMHTHHVMPDRPWVQNAPSTLGLVEHMVPNGCMEANRLECLNRASYLNDIFLASDTTVALLSDVPNSGADDAPIPFADAVGTQQFAAELTHGGAARVLVHNVIAPNVGDINARLEEMTANVATGKVAAFKVYTAWSPDGHGFSLEDPAIGLPVLQHAHDLGVRVFVSHKGLPLVNFDAAHNGPDDMVAVSRLFPDMQFVIFHAAWDANHIEGAYAPNARIGIDTLLDALDRHDVGPNENVWVDLGTVWRQLLTRPTQAAHALGKLFTRVGENRVLWGTDAIWYGSPQAQIMAFRTFEISQELQDRYGYPAMTDDLRRKVFGLNAAELFKLDPAAMRCALADDPFTAAQPVAAALRNEGALPSPWAAKGPTTRRELLRMLANATTPWVPS
;
A
#
# COMPACT_ATOMS: atom_id res chain seq x y z
N MET A 1 25.31 13.14 26.73
CA MET A 1 24.17 13.05 25.81
C MET A 1 24.48 13.62 24.42
N LEU A 2 25.09 14.81 24.30
CA LEU A 2 25.41 15.42 22.99
C LEU A 2 26.31 14.57 22.09
N THR A 3 27.24 13.82 22.65
CA THR A 3 28.22 12.99 21.92
C THR A 3 27.66 11.71 21.28
N ARG A 4 26.54 11.15 21.77
CA ARG A 4 25.92 9.94 21.20
C ARG A 4 25.10 10.25 19.96
N SER A 5 24.36 11.35 19.96
CA SER A 5 23.59 11.80 18.81
C SER A 5 24.49 12.23 17.62
N ASP A 6 25.64 12.85 17.92
CA ASP A 6 26.63 13.20 16.90
C ASP A 6 27.25 11.95 16.26
N ALA A 7 27.53 10.92 17.06
CA ALA A 7 28.08 9.67 16.58
C ALA A 7 27.08 8.85 15.74
N ALA A 8 25.78 8.89 16.06
CA ALA A 8 24.72 8.24 15.33
C ALA A 8 24.40 8.94 14.00
N ALA A 9 24.30 10.27 14.01
CA ALA A 9 24.14 11.09 12.81
C ALA A 9 25.33 10.91 11.85
N LYS A 10 26.55 10.87 12.38
CA LYS A 10 27.77 10.66 11.61
C LYS A 10 27.86 9.25 11.03
N ARG A 11 27.38 8.22 11.73
CA ARG A 11 27.27 6.84 11.19
C ARG A 11 26.22 6.73 10.09
N ALA A 12 25.14 7.48 10.19
CA ALA A 12 24.07 7.55 9.19
C ALA A 12 24.42 8.49 8.02
N GLY A 13 25.57 9.18 8.03
CA GLY A 13 25.94 10.15 6.98
C GLY A 13 25.04 11.37 6.90
N ILE A 14 24.30 11.71 7.96
CA ILE A 14 23.23 12.71 7.96
C ILE A 14 23.60 13.87 8.89
N ASP A 15 23.22 15.10 8.51
CA ASP A 15 23.33 16.25 9.41
C ASP A 15 22.49 16.01 10.68
N ARG A 16 23.07 16.32 11.84
CA ARG A 16 22.46 16.10 13.14
C ARG A 16 21.08 16.72 13.26
N ARG A 17 20.86 17.92 12.73
CA ARG A 17 19.56 18.64 12.86
C ARG A 17 18.47 17.94 12.07
N VAL A 18 18.84 17.30 11.01
CA VAL A 18 17.90 16.58 10.13
C VAL A 18 17.62 15.19 10.68
N PHE A 19 18.65 14.49 11.16
CA PHE A 19 18.48 13.25 11.91
C PHE A 19 17.52 13.44 13.10
N LEU A 20 17.70 14.54 13.84
CA LEU A 20 16.82 14.94 14.94
C LEU A 20 15.38 15.24 14.49
N ARG A 21 15.20 15.81 13.29
CA ARG A 21 13.87 16.15 12.75
C ARG A 21 13.13 14.94 12.19
N GLY A 22 13.86 13.97 11.58
CA GLY A 22 13.28 12.79 10.97
C GLY A 22 12.83 11.74 11.98
N ALA A 23 13.78 11.05 12.62
CA ALA A 23 13.47 9.92 13.50
C ALA A 23 12.70 10.34 14.75
N GLY A 24 13.09 11.46 15.40
CA GLY A 24 12.37 12.01 16.55
C GLY A 24 10.96 12.46 16.20
N GLY A 25 10.74 13.02 15.01
CA GLY A 25 9.42 13.43 14.54
C GLY A 25 8.49 12.23 14.30
N VAL A 26 8.98 11.18 13.68
CA VAL A 26 8.19 9.94 13.45
C VAL A 26 7.90 9.26 14.80
N ALA A 27 8.90 9.11 15.67
CA ALA A 27 8.70 8.52 17.00
C ALA A 27 7.70 9.32 17.84
N ALA A 28 7.77 10.66 17.81
CA ALA A 28 6.79 11.52 18.48
C ALA A 28 5.37 11.33 17.91
N ALA A 29 5.23 11.22 16.58
CA ALA A 29 3.96 10.95 15.95
C ALA A 29 3.37 9.61 16.39
N LEU A 30 4.16 8.55 16.37
CA LEU A 30 3.74 7.21 16.78
C LEU A 30 3.39 7.16 18.28
N ALA A 31 4.16 7.85 19.12
CA ALA A 31 3.84 7.99 20.55
C ALA A 31 2.49 8.71 20.79
N VAL A 32 2.20 9.74 19.97
CA VAL A 32 0.90 10.44 20.04
C VAL A 32 -0.25 9.54 19.59
N TYR A 33 -0.04 8.71 18.57
CA TYR A 33 -1.07 7.73 18.15
C TYR A 33 -1.38 6.72 19.25
N ASN A 34 -0.35 6.28 20.02
CA ASN A 34 -0.56 5.44 21.19
C ASN A 34 -1.43 6.16 22.24
N LEU A 35 -1.19 7.43 22.53
CA LEU A 35 -2.00 8.22 23.47
C LEU A 35 -3.44 8.42 22.97
N ALA A 36 -3.65 8.66 21.70
CA ALA A 36 -4.97 8.80 21.11
C ALA A 36 -5.77 7.49 21.18
N ALA A 37 -5.12 6.34 21.05
CA ALA A 37 -5.74 5.03 21.21
C ALA A 37 -6.24 4.79 22.66
N CYS A 38 -5.51 5.33 23.66
CA CYS A 38 -5.93 5.27 25.07
C CYS A 38 -7.09 6.24 25.42
N SER A 39 -7.29 7.29 24.61
CA SER A 39 -8.24 8.37 24.92
C SER A 39 -9.63 8.20 24.29
N SER A 40 -9.91 7.15 23.58
CA SER A 40 -11.25 6.81 23.08
C SER A 40 -12.19 6.50 24.27
N LYS A 41 -12.65 7.56 24.92
CA LYS A 41 -13.64 7.49 26.00
C LYS A 41 -14.94 6.93 25.46
N ARG A 42 -15.24 5.68 25.77
CA ARG A 42 -16.63 5.31 25.99
C ARG A 42 -17.16 6.25 27.10
N THR A 43 -18.27 6.92 26.85
CA THR A 43 -19.04 7.57 27.90
C THR A 43 -19.34 6.53 28.97
N ALA A 44 -18.61 6.55 30.07
CA ALA A 44 -18.80 5.66 31.19
C ALA A 44 -20.12 6.04 31.88
N GLN A 45 -21.04 5.09 31.97
CA GLN A 45 -22.11 5.16 32.95
C GLN A 45 -21.50 5.17 34.35
N PRO A 46 -22.01 5.97 35.31
CA PRO A 46 -21.50 6.03 36.64
C PRO A 46 -21.69 4.69 37.37
N GLY A 47 -20.62 4.02 37.72
CA GLY A 47 -20.70 2.87 38.63
C GLY A 47 -19.78 1.68 38.34
N THR A 48 -18.87 1.75 37.37
CA THR A 48 -17.93 0.64 37.12
C THR A 48 -16.50 1.07 37.32
N THR A 49 -15.79 0.32 38.16
CA THR A 49 -14.34 0.39 38.37
C THR A 49 -13.62 0.42 37.03
N THR A 50 -12.92 1.50 36.72
CA THR A 50 -12.10 1.70 35.53
C THR A 50 -10.88 0.80 35.59
N THR A 51 -10.96 -0.40 35.06
CA THR A 51 -9.80 -1.08 34.50
C THR A 51 -9.43 -0.29 33.23
N THR A 52 -8.29 0.38 33.24
CA THR A 52 -7.67 0.92 32.03
C THR A 52 -7.35 -0.26 31.13
N SER A 53 -8.22 -0.55 30.15
CA SER A 53 -7.92 -1.56 29.14
C SER A 53 -6.69 -1.08 28.36
N ALA A 54 -5.69 -1.95 28.22
CA ALA A 54 -4.54 -1.70 27.36
C ALA A 54 -5.02 -1.39 25.92
N PRO A 55 -4.35 -0.50 25.19
CA PRO A 55 -4.72 -0.22 23.80
C PRO A 55 -4.63 -1.52 22.98
N GLY A 56 -5.60 -1.76 22.10
CA GLY A 56 -5.67 -2.96 21.26
C GLY A 56 -4.51 -3.07 20.28
N GLY A 57 -3.98 -1.95 19.82
CA GLY A 57 -2.76 -1.82 19.03
C GLY A 57 -1.90 -0.68 19.53
N SER A 58 -0.59 -0.79 19.33
CA SER A 58 0.38 0.23 19.75
C SER A 58 1.63 0.22 18.88
N PHE A 59 2.44 1.28 18.99
CA PHE A 59 3.75 1.35 18.38
C PHE A 59 4.81 1.31 19.48
N THR A 60 5.72 0.34 19.39
CA THR A 60 6.85 0.22 20.33
C THR A 60 7.99 1.12 19.87
N VAL A 61 7.96 2.36 20.30
CA VAL A 61 8.98 3.35 19.99
C VAL A 61 9.64 3.86 21.28
N PRO A 62 10.97 4.05 21.27
CA PRO A 62 11.68 4.69 22.37
C PRO A 62 11.17 6.12 22.60
N PRO A 63 11.43 6.71 23.81
CA PRO A 63 11.09 8.09 24.06
C PRO A 63 11.67 9.02 22.99
N PRO A 64 10.92 9.99 22.45
CA PRO A 64 11.36 10.84 21.33
C PRO A 64 12.65 11.62 21.62
N GLU A 65 13.00 11.80 22.88
CA GLU A 65 14.23 12.45 23.34
C GLU A 65 15.46 11.56 23.17
N ASP A 66 15.28 10.22 23.14
CA ASP A 66 16.36 9.26 22.89
C ASP A 66 16.44 8.94 21.39
N ILE A 67 16.96 9.91 20.65
CA ILE A 67 17.03 9.87 19.20
C ILE A 67 17.85 8.71 18.65
N PRO A 68 18.99 8.31 19.25
CA PRO A 68 19.70 7.12 18.81
C PRO A 68 18.88 5.84 18.92
N ALA A 69 18.14 5.66 20.01
CA ALA A 69 17.25 4.52 20.18
C ALA A 69 16.05 4.58 19.23
N CYS A 70 15.47 5.77 18.99
CA CYS A 70 14.43 5.96 17.99
C CYS A 70 14.92 5.60 16.58
N ALA A 71 16.11 6.07 16.21
CA ALA A 71 16.69 5.77 14.91
C ALA A 71 16.95 4.27 14.73
N GLU A 72 17.42 3.60 15.77
CA GLU A 72 17.65 2.14 15.76
C GLU A 72 16.31 1.38 15.62
N ALA A 73 15.30 1.73 16.41
CA ALA A 73 13.99 1.06 16.37
C ALA A 73 13.23 1.26 15.05
N LEU A 74 13.44 2.38 14.38
CA LEU A 74 12.78 2.72 13.12
C LEU A 74 13.60 2.31 11.89
N SER A 75 14.88 1.95 12.06
CA SER A 75 15.75 1.54 10.96
C SER A 75 15.41 0.16 10.43
N GLY A 76 15.71 -0.07 9.14
CA GLY A 76 15.56 -1.38 8.53
C GLY A 76 16.53 -2.40 9.11
N GLN A 77 16.05 -3.62 9.24
CA GLN A 77 16.81 -4.79 9.67
C GLN A 77 17.25 -5.63 8.45
N GLY A 78 17.31 -5.00 7.27
CA GLY A 78 17.64 -5.68 6.01
C GLY A 78 16.47 -6.49 5.46
N GLU A 79 15.24 -6.05 5.69
CA GLU A 79 14.05 -6.68 5.12
C GLU A 79 14.07 -6.56 3.59
N PHE A 80 13.53 -7.58 2.92
CA PHE A 80 13.17 -7.49 1.51
C PHE A 80 11.77 -6.87 1.44
N ILE A 81 11.67 -5.63 0.96
CA ILE A 81 10.39 -4.93 0.87
C ILE A 81 9.91 -4.92 -0.57
N PHE A 82 8.79 -5.58 -0.82
CA PHE A 82 8.11 -5.60 -2.09
C PHE A 82 6.77 -4.86 -1.96
N ASP A 83 6.71 -3.65 -2.51
CA ASP A 83 5.48 -2.86 -2.53
C ASP A 83 4.57 -3.29 -3.68
N MET A 84 3.50 -3.99 -3.36
CA MET A 84 2.56 -4.56 -4.32
C MET A 84 1.62 -3.54 -4.96
N HIS A 85 1.62 -2.28 -4.47
CA HIS A 85 0.63 -1.30 -4.86
C HIS A 85 1.25 0.08 -4.98
N THR A 86 1.69 0.39 -6.18
CA THR A 86 2.29 1.69 -6.48
C THR A 86 1.77 2.27 -7.78
N HIS A 87 1.81 3.59 -7.88
CA HIS A 87 1.31 4.37 -9.00
C HIS A 87 2.24 5.53 -9.33
N HIS A 88 2.16 6.02 -10.57
CA HIS A 88 2.56 7.35 -10.97
C HIS A 88 1.66 7.82 -12.12
N VAL A 89 1.89 8.98 -12.70
CA VAL A 89 1.19 9.44 -13.89
C VAL A 89 2.16 9.95 -14.95
N MET A 90 1.70 10.03 -16.19
CA MET A 90 2.40 10.67 -17.29
C MET A 90 1.71 12.02 -17.59
N PRO A 91 2.23 13.16 -17.09
CA PRO A 91 1.55 14.46 -17.15
C PRO A 91 1.32 15.02 -18.55
N ASP A 92 2.06 14.52 -19.53
CA ASP A 92 2.08 14.95 -20.94
C ASP A 92 1.22 14.07 -21.87
N ARG A 93 0.48 13.10 -21.31
CA ARG A 93 -0.35 12.17 -22.08
C ARG A 93 -1.78 12.68 -22.25
N PRO A 94 -2.52 12.19 -23.29
CA PRO A 94 -3.87 12.66 -23.64
C PRO A 94 -4.91 12.54 -22.52
N TRP A 95 -4.72 11.62 -21.55
CA TRP A 95 -5.67 11.44 -20.44
C TRP A 95 -5.98 12.75 -19.69
N VAL A 96 -5.02 13.69 -19.62
CA VAL A 96 -5.22 15.01 -18.98
C VAL A 96 -6.38 15.79 -19.61
N GLN A 97 -6.67 15.52 -20.89
CA GLN A 97 -7.77 16.13 -21.63
C GLN A 97 -8.97 15.19 -21.77
N ASN A 98 -8.71 13.88 -21.90
CA ASN A 98 -9.74 12.89 -22.23
C ASN A 98 -10.45 12.32 -20.99
N ALA A 99 -9.81 12.38 -19.81
CA ALA A 99 -10.34 11.80 -18.58
C ALA A 99 -10.46 12.83 -17.44
N PRO A 100 -11.37 13.84 -17.56
CA PRO A 100 -11.45 14.93 -16.59
C PRO A 100 -11.81 14.47 -15.17
N SER A 101 -12.59 13.41 -15.02
CA SER A 101 -12.91 12.84 -13.71
C SER A 101 -11.67 12.21 -13.04
N THR A 102 -10.88 11.47 -13.82
CA THR A 102 -9.60 10.89 -13.37
C THR A 102 -8.59 11.99 -13.05
N LEU A 103 -8.53 13.05 -13.89
CA LEU A 103 -7.67 14.20 -13.63
C LEU A 103 -8.02 14.86 -12.29
N GLY A 104 -9.31 15.14 -12.04
CA GLY A 104 -9.76 15.73 -10.78
C GLY A 104 -9.39 14.89 -9.56
N LEU A 105 -9.54 13.55 -9.67
CA LEU A 105 -9.13 12.62 -8.61
C LEU A 105 -7.61 12.68 -8.37
N VAL A 106 -6.81 12.60 -9.43
CA VAL A 106 -5.34 12.62 -9.36
C VAL A 106 -4.83 13.95 -8.81
N GLU A 107 -5.38 15.10 -9.25
CA GLU A 107 -5.03 16.41 -8.73
C GLU A 107 -5.31 16.55 -7.22
N HIS A 108 -6.38 15.93 -6.75
CA HIS A 108 -6.71 15.89 -5.31
C HIS A 108 -5.68 15.07 -4.51
N MET A 109 -5.08 14.06 -5.12
CA MET A 109 -4.06 13.21 -4.50
C MET A 109 -2.65 13.80 -4.55
N VAL A 110 -2.41 14.91 -5.29
CA VAL A 110 -1.09 15.53 -5.35
C VAL A 110 -0.64 15.96 -3.96
N PRO A 111 0.56 15.57 -3.49
CA PRO A 111 1.07 15.91 -2.18
C PRO A 111 1.05 17.42 -1.92
N ASN A 112 0.60 17.83 -0.73
CA ASN A 112 0.51 19.25 -0.35
C ASN A 112 1.85 20.00 -0.41
N GLY A 113 2.97 19.27 -0.38
CA GLY A 113 4.32 19.83 -0.49
C GLY A 113 4.81 20.00 -1.93
N CYS A 114 3.97 19.70 -2.93
CA CYS A 114 4.32 19.89 -4.34
C CYS A 114 4.50 21.37 -4.65
N MET A 115 5.67 21.71 -5.19
CA MET A 115 6.06 23.08 -5.55
C MET A 115 6.15 23.29 -7.08
N GLU A 116 5.84 22.26 -7.86
CA GLU A 116 5.87 22.33 -9.32
C GLU A 116 4.73 23.18 -9.86
N ALA A 117 4.99 23.93 -10.94
CA ALA A 117 3.99 24.77 -11.63
C ALA A 117 2.86 23.89 -12.21
N ASN A 118 3.21 22.77 -12.83
CA ASN A 118 2.28 21.69 -13.13
C ASN A 118 2.34 20.68 -11.98
N ARG A 119 1.33 20.66 -11.15
CA ARG A 119 1.30 19.82 -9.95
C ARG A 119 1.37 18.31 -10.24
N LEU A 120 0.97 17.86 -11.43
CA LEU A 120 1.09 16.48 -11.85
C LEU A 120 2.55 16.02 -11.96
N GLU A 121 3.51 16.93 -12.12
CA GLU A 121 4.94 16.60 -12.12
C GLU A 121 5.42 15.99 -10.80
N CYS A 122 4.77 16.32 -9.69
CA CYS A 122 5.06 15.67 -8.41
C CYS A 122 4.58 14.20 -8.33
N LEU A 123 3.85 13.74 -9.35
CA LEU A 123 3.38 12.36 -9.48
C LEU A 123 3.95 11.68 -10.75
N ASN A 124 4.94 12.26 -11.41
CA ASN A 124 5.52 11.70 -12.62
C ASN A 124 6.48 10.53 -12.32
N ARG A 125 7.01 9.91 -13.38
CA ARG A 125 7.99 8.82 -13.33
C ARG A 125 9.21 9.14 -12.46
N ALA A 126 9.77 10.34 -12.57
CA ALA A 126 10.95 10.72 -11.80
C ALA A 126 10.65 10.84 -10.31
N SER A 127 9.51 11.45 -9.97
CA SER A 127 8.99 11.52 -8.60
C SER A 127 8.73 10.12 -8.03
N TYR A 128 8.17 9.21 -8.83
CA TYR A 128 7.95 7.82 -8.46
C TYR A 128 9.26 7.12 -8.10
N LEU A 129 10.27 7.16 -8.97
CA LEU A 129 11.54 6.50 -8.70
C LEU A 129 12.24 7.10 -7.48
N ASN A 130 12.13 8.42 -7.31
CA ASN A 130 12.66 9.10 -6.14
C ASN A 130 11.96 8.65 -4.85
N ASP A 131 10.64 8.66 -4.81
CA ASP A 131 9.87 8.40 -3.59
C ASP A 131 9.88 6.93 -3.19
N ILE A 132 9.82 6.03 -4.17
CA ILE A 132 9.80 4.58 -3.93
C ILE A 132 11.20 4.05 -3.62
N PHE A 133 12.25 4.43 -4.38
CA PHE A 133 13.54 3.77 -4.27
C PHE A 133 14.65 4.62 -3.64
N LEU A 134 14.62 5.96 -3.79
CA LEU A 134 15.63 6.82 -3.18
C LEU A 134 15.23 7.36 -1.81
N ALA A 135 13.94 7.43 -1.53
CA ALA A 135 13.39 8.00 -0.31
C ALA A 135 12.75 6.97 0.62
N SER A 136 12.78 5.69 0.27
CA SER A 136 12.28 4.60 1.10
C SER A 136 13.14 3.35 1.02
N ASP A 137 12.88 2.41 1.92
CA ASP A 137 13.56 1.12 1.99
C ASP A 137 12.95 0.08 1.02
N THR A 138 12.07 0.49 0.09
CA THR A 138 11.44 -0.40 -0.89
C THR A 138 12.48 -1.00 -1.83
N THR A 139 12.48 -2.32 -1.96
CA THR A 139 13.40 -3.07 -2.81
C THR A 139 12.82 -3.29 -4.20
N VAL A 140 11.57 -3.74 -4.28
CA VAL A 140 10.81 -4.00 -5.52
C VAL A 140 9.45 -3.34 -5.40
N ALA A 141 8.91 -2.88 -6.51
CA ALA A 141 7.57 -2.31 -6.57
C ALA A 141 6.77 -2.87 -7.76
N LEU A 142 5.48 -3.06 -7.59
CA LEU A 142 4.55 -3.39 -8.65
C LEU A 142 3.78 -2.13 -9.06
N LEU A 143 4.07 -1.65 -10.26
CA LEU A 143 3.47 -0.44 -10.83
C LEU A 143 2.13 -0.76 -11.46
N SER A 144 1.11 -0.01 -11.11
CA SER A 144 -0.26 -0.13 -11.59
C SER A 144 -0.78 1.19 -12.11
N ASP A 145 -1.62 1.15 -13.13
CA ASP A 145 -2.45 2.28 -13.52
C ASP A 145 -3.73 2.34 -12.66
N VAL A 146 -4.42 3.47 -12.73
CA VAL A 146 -5.77 3.66 -12.19
C VAL A 146 -6.83 3.23 -13.21
N PRO A 147 -8.14 3.23 -12.87
CA PRO A 147 -9.18 2.85 -13.83
C PRO A 147 -9.14 3.72 -15.08
N ASN A 148 -9.20 3.09 -16.24
CA ASN A 148 -9.21 3.74 -17.55
C ASN A 148 -9.91 2.85 -18.58
N SER A 149 -10.33 3.43 -19.71
CA SER A 149 -10.97 2.70 -20.81
C SER A 149 -10.02 2.28 -21.93
N GLY A 150 -8.75 2.69 -21.83
CA GLY A 150 -7.70 2.38 -22.80
C GLY A 150 -6.59 3.41 -22.82
N ALA A 151 -5.65 3.30 -23.74
CA ALA A 151 -4.40 4.07 -23.75
C ALA A 151 -4.61 5.59 -23.83
N ASP A 152 -5.70 6.08 -24.42
CA ASP A 152 -5.94 7.50 -24.62
C ASP A 152 -6.46 8.22 -23.37
N ASP A 153 -7.00 7.49 -22.42
CA ASP A 153 -7.47 8.02 -21.13
C ASP A 153 -6.75 7.42 -19.91
N ALA A 154 -5.75 6.58 -20.16
CA ALA A 154 -4.89 5.98 -19.14
C ALA A 154 -3.84 6.98 -18.63
N PRO A 155 -3.77 7.28 -17.32
CA PRO A 155 -2.66 8.03 -16.71
C PRO A 155 -1.29 7.40 -16.94
N ILE A 156 -1.21 6.06 -17.00
CA ILE A 156 -0.01 5.31 -17.38
C ILE A 156 -0.40 4.22 -18.38
N PRO A 157 -0.47 4.50 -19.67
CA PRO A 157 -0.64 3.44 -20.67
C PRO A 157 0.36 2.29 -20.45
N PHE A 158 -0.03 1.05 -20.73
CA PHE A 158 0.82 -0.13 -20.47
C PHE A 158 2.23 0.03 -21.05
N ALA A 159 2.36 0.59 -22.25
CA ALA A 159 3.66 0.86 -22.86
C ALA A 159 4.53 1.84 -22.02
N ASP A 160 3.92 2.84 -21.40
CA ASP A 160 4.63 3.79 -20.53
C ASP A 160 4.99 3.16 -19.17
N ALA A 161 4.15 2.28 -18.65
CA ALA A 161 4.48 1.47 -17.46
C ALA A 161 5.68 0.55 -17.74
N VAL A 162 5.71 -0.13 -18.90
CA VAL A 162 6.87 -0.90 -19.38
C VAL A 162 8.09 0.01 -19.58
N GLY A 163 7.90 1.22 -20.11
CA GLY A 163 8.96 2.24 -20.21
C GLY A 163 9.54 2.63 -18.86
N THR A 164 8.72 2.68 -17.80
CA THR A 164 9.19 2.92 -16.43
C THR A 164 10.00 1.73 -15.89
N GLN A 165 9.56 0.50 -16.14
CA GLN A 165 10.33 -0.70 -15.81
C GLN A 165 11.70 -0.71 -16.50
N GLN A 166 11.72 -0.40 -17.80
CA GLN A 166 12.97 -0.36 -18.58
C GLN A 166 13.90 0.73 -18.09
N PHE A 167 13.39 1.94 -17.84
CA PHE A 167 14.17 3.05 -17.31
C PHE A 167 14.79 2.72 -15.95
N ALA A 168 14.01 2.10 -15.05
CA ALA A 168 14.54 1.62 -13.77
C ALA A 168 15.65 0.57 -13.97
N ALA A 169 15.46 -0.38 -14.91
CA ALA A 169 16.45 -1.42 -15.22
C ALA A 169 17.75 -0.83 -15.83
N GLU A 170 17.65 0.19 -16.66
CA GLU A 170 18.82 0.90 -17.21
C GLU A 170 19.60 1.60 -16.11
N LEU A 171 18.93 2.23 -15.14
CA LEU A 171 19.57 2.85 -13.98
C LEU A 171 20.25 1.83 -13.07
N THR A 172 19.78 0.59 -13.07
CA THR A 172 20.40 -0.53 -12.32
C THR A 172 21.42 -1.32 -13.14
N HIS A 173 21.88 -0.81 -14.28
CA HIS A 173 22.83 -1.46 -15.18
C HIS A 173 22.43 -2.88 -15.62
N GLY A 174 21.13 -3.09 -15.83
CA GLY A 174 20.58 -4.38 -16.25
C GLY A 174 20.57 -5.44 -15.15
N GLY A 175 20.69 -5.01 -13.88
CA GLY A 175 20.51 -5.86 -12.70
C GLY A 175 19.06 -6.35 -12.54
N ALA A 176 18.71 -6.78 -11.34
CA ALA A 176 17.37 -7.27 -11.05
C ALA A 176 16.29 -6.22 -11.30
N ALA A 177 15.14 -6.64 -11.83
CA ALA A 177 14.03 -5.75 -12.11
C ALA A 177 13.40 -5.21 -10.80
N ARG A 178 13.64 -3.93 -10.52
CA ARG A 178 13.01 -3.27 -9.35
C ARG A 178 11.54 -2.96 -9.57
N VAL A 179 11.10 -2.84 -10.81
CA VAL A 179 9.71 -2.52 -11.15
C VAL A 179 9.11 -3.67 -11.93
N LEU A 180 8.01 -4.22 -11.43
CA LEU A 180 7.10 -5.09 -12.15
C LEU A 180 5.89 -4.27 -12.60
N VAL A 181 5.12 -4.76 -13.57
CA VAL A 181 4.03 -4.00 -14.19
C VAL A 181 2.74 -4.80 -14.23
N HIS A 182 1.65 -4.20 -13.77
CA HIS A 182 0.30 -4.66 -14.07
C HIS A 182 -0.09 -4.33 -15.52
N ASN A 183 -0.83 -5.21 -16.15
CA ASN A 183 -1.69 -4.84 -17.27
C ASN A 183 -3.08 -4.56 -16.71
N VAL A 184 -3.46 -3.28 -16.62
CA VAL A 184 -4.80 -2.85 -16.22
C VAL A 184 -5.72 -2.97 -17.42
N ILE A 185 -6.89 -3.58 -17.24
CA ILE A 185 -7.89 -3.80 -18.29
C ILE A 185 -9.28 -3.43 -17.79
N ALA A 186 -10.11 -2.90 -18.68
CA ALA A 186 -11.53 -2.62 -18.45
C ALA A 186 -12.40 -3.46 -19.41
N PRO A 187 -12.69 -4.72 -19.07
CA PRO A 187 -13.35 -5.65 -19.98
C PRO A 187 -14.82 -5.32 -20.23
N ASN A 188 -15.42 -4.53 -19.35
CA ASN A 188 -16.78 -4.01 -19.47
C ASN A 188 -16.89 -2.73 -20.32
N VAL A 189 -15.80 -2.32 -20.98
CA VAL A 189 -15.79 -1.12 -21.84
C VAL A 189 -15.46 -1.50 -23.27
N GLY A 190 -16.40 -1.23 -24.19
CA GLY A 190 -16.25 -1.53 -25.60
C GLY A 190 -16.44 -3.01 -25.95
N ASP A 191 -15.72 -3.50 -26.97
CA ASP A 191 -15.79 -4.89 -27.42
C ASP A 191 -14.88 -5.78 -26.57
N ILE A 192 -15.44 -6.80 -25.94
CA ILE A 192 -14.71 -7.79 -25.13
C ILE A 192 -13.62 -8.50 -25.93
N ASN A 193 -13.88 -8.85 -27.20
CA ASN A 193 -12.88 -9.55 -28.01
C ASN A 193 -11.65 -8.68 -28.26
N ALA A 194 -11.85 -7.37 -28.50
CA ALA A 194 -10.74 -6.43 -28.62
C ALA A 194 -9.92 -6.33 -27.32
N ARG A 195 -10.57 -6.45 -26.15
CA ARG A 195 -9.86 -6.49 -24.86
C ARG A 195 -9.06 -7.78 -24.67
N LEU A 196 -9.59 -8.92 -25.09
CA LEU A 196 -8.84 -10.18 -25.04
C LEU A 196 -7.65 -10.18 -26.01
N GLU A 197 -7.79 -9.58 -27.20
CA GLU A 197 -6.68 -9.38 -28.13
C GLU A 197 -5.60 -8.47 -27.54
N GLU A 198 -5.99 -7.38 -26.89
CA GLU A 198 -5.08 -6.48 -26.18
C GLU A 198 -4.31 -7.22 -25.06
N MET A 199 -4.98 -8.04 -24.25
CA MET A 199 -4.34 -8.89 -23.25
C MET A 199 -3.29 -9.78 -23.88
N THR A 200 -3.61 -10.44 -24.99
CA THR A 200 -2.69 -11.31 -25.74
C THR A 200 -1.46 -10.54 -26.23
N ALA A 201 -1.67 -9.37 -26.83
CA ALA A 201 -0.58 -8.52 -27.34
C ALA A 201 0.34 -8.05 -26.21
N ASN A 202 -0.23 -7.65 -25.07
CA ASN A 202 0.54 -7.18 -23.93
C ASN A 202 1.34 -8.32 -23.28
N VAL A 203 0.78 -9.52 -23.14
CA VAL A 203 1.50 -10.71 -22.64
C VAL A 203 2.64 -11.10 -23.55
N ALA A 204 2.47 -10.99 -24.87
CA ALA A 204 3.52 -11.30 -25.85
C ALA A 204 4.78 -10.40 -25.67
N THR A 205 4.68 -9.26 -25.03
CA THR A 205 5.85 -8.43 -24.66
C THR A 205 6.75 -9.07 -23.61
N GLY A 206 6.27 -10.08 -22.87
CA GLY A 206 6.95 -10.68 -21.73
C GLY A 206 7.08 -9.77 -20.52
N LYS A 207 6.25 -8.71 -20.42
CA LYS A 207 6.35 -7.67 -19.37
C LYS A 207 5.19 -7.68 -18.38
N VAL A 208 4.11 -8.38 -18.68
CA VAL A 208 2.94 -8.48 -17.79
C VAL A 208 3.28 -9.35 -16.59
N ALA A 209 3.29 -8.77 -15.40
CA ALA A 209 3.47 -9.52 -14.16
C ALA A 209 2.12 -10.07 -13.64
N ALA A 210 1.04 -9.30 -13.79
CA ALA A 210 -0.31 -9.67 -13.41
C ALA A 210 -1.33 -8.83 -14.19
N PHE A 211 -2.55 -9.34 -14.32
CA PHE A 211 -3.69 -8.55 -14.77
C PHE A 211 -4.36 -7.84 -13.58
N LYS A 212 -4.83 -6.61 -13.81
CA LYS A 212 -5.62 -5.86 -12.83
C LYS A 212 -6.90 -5.32 -13.45
N VAL A 213 -8.00 -5.44 -12.70
CA VAL A 213 -9.31 -4.88 -13.05
C VAL A 213 -9.86 -4.00 -11.94
N TYR A 214 -10.78 -3.14 -12.31
CA TYR A 214 -11.62 -2.35 -11.41
C TYR A 214 -13.07 -2.72 -11.66
N THR A 215 -13.54 -3.77 -11.00
CA THR A 215 -14.89 -4.34 -11.25
C THR A 215 -16.02 -3.35 -10.96
N ALA A 216 -15.79 -2.37 -10.09
CA ALA A 216 -16.76 -1.34 -9.75
C ALA A 216 -16.74 -0.12 -10.69
N TRP A 217 -15.91 -0.13 -11.74
CA TRP A 217 -15.68 1.06 -12.57
C TRP A 217 -16.02 0.86 -14.05
N SER A 218 -16.58 1.90 -14.64
CA SER A 218 -16.62 2.18 -16.07
C SER A 218 -16.87 3.68 -16.29
N PRO A 219 -16.69 4.20 -17.51
CA PRO A 219 -16.99 5.60 -17.81
C PRO A 219 -18.46 5.98 -17.57
N ASP A 220 -19.39 5.04 -17.71
CA ASP A 220 -20.84 5.21 -17.49
C ASP A 220 -21.29 4.83 -16.07
N GLY A 221 -20.38 4.45 -15.19
CA GLY A 221 -20.66 4.15 -13.78
C GLY A 221 -21.27 2.76 -13.54
N HIS A 222 -21.18 1.85 -14.50
CA HIS A 222 -21.66 0.46 -14.37
C HIS A 222 -20.51 -0.51 -14.18
N GLY A 223 -20.47 -1.15 -13.02
CA GLY A 223 -19.51 -2.22 -12.74
C GLY A 223 -19.87 -3.54 -13.42
N PHE A 224 -19.04 -4.56 -13.20
CA PHE A 224 -19.29 -5.93 -13.64
C PHE A 224 -18.85 -6.93 -12.55
N SER A 225 -19.38 -8.15 -12.62
CA SER A 225 -18.93 -9.25 -11.76
C SER A 225 -17.89 -10.12 -12.49
N LEU A 226 -16.91 -10.63 -11.77
CA LEU A 226 -15.99 -11.63 -12.29
C LEU A 226 -16.67 -12.98 -12.58
N GLU A 227 -17.85 -13.23 -12.00
CA GLU A 227 -18.69 -14.41 -12.30
C GLU A 227 -19.56 -14.21 -13.54
N ASP A 228 -19.59 -12.99 -14.12
CA ASP A 228 -20.37 -12.73 -15.33
C ASP A 228 -19.89 -13.59 -16.50
N PRO A 229 -20.77 -14.43 -17.11
CA PRO A 229 -20.38 -15.33 -18.18
C PRO A 229 -20.04 -14.61 -19.50
N ALA A 230 -20.42 -13.34 -19.65
CA ALA A 230 -20.15 -12.56 -20.85
C ALA A 230 -18.90 -11.67 -20.72
N ILE A 231 -18.47 -11.34 -19.48
CA ILE A 231 -17.39 -10.38 -19.22
C ILE A 231 -16.30 -11.00 -18.33
N GLY A 232 -16.63 -11.33 -17.09
CA GLY A 232 -15.68 -11.74 -16.06
C GLY A 232 -15.03 -13.09 -16.34
N LEU A 233 -15.85 -14.13 -16.57
CA LEU A 233 -15.34 -15.48 -16.84
C LEU A 233 -14.49 -15.58 -18.12
N PRO A 234 -14.86 -14.96 -19.28
CA PRO A 234 -13.99 -14.92 -20.45
C PRO A 234 -12.63 -14.30 -20.19
N VAL A 235 -12.55 -13.21 -19.42
CA VAL A 235 -11.28 -12.55 -19.09
C VAL A 235 -10.41 -13.43 -18.20
N LEU A 236 -10.99 -14.07 -17.19
CA LEU A 236 -10.26 -14.98 -16.30
C LEU A 236 -9.75 -16.21 -17.08
N GLN A 237 -10.60 -16.81 -17.91
CA GLN A 237 -10.20 -17.94 -18.75
C GLN A 237 -9.08 -17.53 -19.71
N HIS A 238 -9.17 -16.36 -20.32
CA HIS A 238 -8.14 -15.88 -21.23
C HIS A 238 -6.81 -15.59 -20.50
N ALA A 239 -6.85 -14.95 -19.32
CA ALA A 239 -5.66 -14.76 -18.49
C ALA A 239 -5.00 -16.10 -18.14
N HIS A 240 -5.82 -17.10 -17.77
CA HIS A 240 -5.36 -18.45 -17.48
C HIS A 240 -4.69 -19.11 -18.72
N ASP A 241 -5.32 -19.02 -19.88
CA ASP A 241 -4.81 -19.61 -21.14
C ASP A 241 -3.50 -18.95 -21.60
N LEU A 242 -3.34 -17.65 -21.35
CA LEU A 242 -2.10 -16.90 -21.56
C LEU A 242 -0.99 -17.24 -20.54
N GLY A 243 -1.26 -18.04 -19.52
CA GLY A 243 -0.29 -18.43 -18.51
C GLY A 243 -0.07 -17.40 -17.40
N VAL A 244 -0.83 -16.30 -17.37
CA VAL A 244 -0.78 -15.31 -16.27
C VAL A 244 -1.63 -15.82 -15.11
N ARG A 245 -1.00 -16.11 -14.00
CA ARG A 245 -1.65 -16.74 -12.83
C ARG A 245 -2.03 -15.81 -11.72
N VAL A 246 -1.56 -14.57 -11.74
CA VAL A 246 -1.90 -13.55 -10.73
C VAL A 246 -2.94 -12.60 -11.33
N PHE A 247 -4.08 -12.53 -10.66
CA PHE A 247 -5.19 -11.66 -11.06
C PHE A 247 -5.59 -10.75 -9.89
N VAL A 248 -5.64 -9.46 -10.15
CA VAL A 248 -5.81 -8.42 -9.13
C VAL A 248 -7.10 -7.65 -9.36
N SER A 249 -7.84 -7.36 -8.30
CA SER A 249 -8.97 -6.42 -8.38
C SER A 249 -8.97 -5.45 -7.22
N HIS A 250 -9.33 -4.20 -7.52
CA HIS A 250 -9.70 -3.22 -6.50
C HIS A 250 -11.04 -3.62 -5.88
N LYS A 251 -11.06 -3.79 -4.56
CA LYS A 251 -12.26 -4.13 -3.79
C LYS A 251 -12.27 -3.40 -2.44
N GLY A 252 -13.39 -2.84 -2.08
CA GLY A 252 -13.46 -1.91 -0.95
C GLY A 252 -13.01 -0.50 -1.35
N LEU A 253 -12.63 0.33 -0.39
CA LEU A 253 -12.21 1.72 -0.60
C LEU A 253 -13.04 2.41 -1.71
N PRO A 254 -14.36 2.65 -1.49
CA PRO A 254 -15.22 3.15 -2.54
C PRO A 254 -14.78 4.55 -3.00
N LEU A 255 -14.58 4.69 -4.30
CA LEU A 255 -14.31 5.97 -4.95
C LEU A 255 -15.62 6.55 -5.53
N VAL A 256 -15.63 7.87 -5.78
CA VAL A 256 -16.85 8.64 -6.12
C VAL A 256 -17.65 8.06 -7.28
N ASN A 257 -16.99 7.46 -8.27
CA ASN A 257 -17.63 6.92 -9.48
C ASN A 257 -17.76 5.40 -9.49
N PHE A 258 -17.55 4.74 -8.33
CA PHE A 258 -17.61 3.29 -8.27
C PHE A 258 -19.04 2.79 -8.06
N ASP A 259 -19.41 1.78 -8.82
CA ASP A 259 -20.65 1.02 -8.60
C ASP A 259 -20.53 0.19 -7.32
N ALA A 260 -21.27 0.57 -6.30
CA ALA A 260 -21.25 -0.08 -5.00
C ALA A 260 -21.60 -1.59 -5.06
N ALA A 261 -22.42 -1.99 -6.05
CA ALA A 261 -22.83 -3.38 -6.20
C ALA A 261 -21.65 -4.30 -6.59
N HIS A 262 -20.64 -3.75 -7.25
CA HIS A 262 -19.49 -4.51 -7.77
C HIS A 262 -18.16 -4.22 -7.03
N ASN A 263 -18.22 -3.42 -5.94
CA ASN A 263 -17.06 -3.06 -5.14
C ASN A 263 -16.74 -4.06 -4.01
N GLY A 264 -17.65 -4.98 -3.71
CA GLY A 264 -17.46 -6.04 -2.73
C GLY A 264 -16.54 -7.16 -3.24
N PRO A 265 -15.94 -7.96 -2.35
CA PRO A 265 -14.94 -8.99 -2.69
C PRO A 265 -15.55 -10.34 -3.10
N ASP A 266 -16.87 -10.52 -3.03
CA ASP A 266 -17.54 -11.82 -3.14
C ASP A 266 -17.23 -12.55 -4.44
N ASP A 267 -17.31 -11.84 -5.57
CA ASP A 267 -17.00 -12.39 -6.89
C ASP A 267 -15.54 -12.86 -7.02
N MET A 268 -14.58 -12.15 -6.42
CA MET A 268 -13.17 -12.57 -6.39
C MET A 268 -13.00 -13.89 -5.62
N VAL A 269 -13.67 -14.01 -4.48
CA VAL A 269 -13.63 -15.22 -3.66
C VAL A 269 -14.35 -16.37 -4.38
N ALA A 270 -15.50 -16.12 -5.01
CA ALA A 270 -16.24 -17.13 -5.77
C ALA A 270 -15.40 -17.69 -6.92
N VAL A 271 -14.81 -16.83 -7.76
CA VAL A 271 -14.01 -17.29 -8.91
C VAL A 271 -12.69 -17.96 -8.50
N SER A 272 -12.19 -17.72 -7.29
CA SER A 272 -11.01 -18.43 -6.79
C SER A 272 -11.23 -19.94 -6.67
N ARG A 273 -12.48 -20.36 -6.50
CA ARG A 273 -12.88 -21.78 -6.49
C ARG A 273 -12.98 -22.37 -7.89
N LEU A 274 -13.26 -21.54 -8.90
CA LEU A 274 -13.34 -21.98 -10.30
C LEU A 274 -11.95 -22.10 -10.94
N PHE A 275 -10.96 -21.32 -10.47
CA PHE A 275 -9.60 -21.30 -10.98
C PHE A 275 -8.58 -21.55 -9.85
N PRO A 276 -8.49 -22.78 -9.33
CA PRO A 276 -7.70 -23.08 -8.13
C PRO A 276 -6.18 -22.95 -8.33
N ASP A 277 -5.67 -22.91 -9.57
CA ASP A 277 -4.27 -22.68 -9.89
C ASP A 277 -3.93 -21.20 -10.19
N MET A 278 -4.94 -20.31 -10.18
CA MET A 278 -4.74 -18.86 -10.18
C MET A 278 -4.65 -18.29 -8.77
N GLN A 279 -4.04 -17.13 -8.64
CA GLN A 279 -3.90 -16.38 -7.40
C GLN A 279 -4.68 -15.07 -7.50
N PHE A 280 -5.62 -14.86 -6.60
CA PHE A 280 -6.55 -13.73 -6.61
C PHE A 280 -6.17 -12.73 -5.53
N VAL A 281 -5.73 -11.53 -5.94
CA VAL A 281 -5.27 -10.49 -5.02
C VAL A 281 -6.34 -9.41 -4.91
N ILE A 282 -6.89 -9.26 -3.70
CA ILE A 282 -7.89 -8.25 -3.36
C ILE A 282 -7.18 -7.00 -2.84
N PHE A 283 -7.06 -5.98 -3.71
CA PHE A 283 -6.48 -4.70 -3.30
C PHE A 283 -7.39 -3.99 -2.31
N HIS A 284 -6.77 -3.35 -1.31
CA HIS A 284 -7.41 -2.69 -0.17
C HIS A 284 -8.16 -3.62 0.79
N ALA A 285 -8.02 -4.96 0.68
CA ALA A 285 -8.60 -5.94 1.60
C ALA A 285 -10.11 -5.75 1.87
N ALA A 286 -10.86 -5.25 0.88
CA ALA A 286 -12.27 -4.86 1.02
C ALA A 286 -12.55 -3.81 2.11
N TRP A 287 -11.54 -3.07 2.56
CA TRP A 287 -11.66 -2.06 3.61
C TRP A 287 -12.56 -0.88 3.20
N ASP A 288 -13.33 -0.38 4.16
CA ASP A 288 -14.16 0.83 4.01
C ASP A 288 -13.68 1.92 4.97
N ALA A 289 -13.30 3.08 4.42
CA ALA A 289 -12.81 4.22 5.17
C ALA A 289 -13.83 4.80 6.18
N ASN A 290 -15.11 4.61 5.92
CA ASN A 290 -16.22 5.09 6.75
C ASN A 290 -16.59 4.11 7.88
N HIS A 291 -16.03 2.90 7.87
CA HIS A 291 -16.25 1.90 8.89
C HIS A 291 -15.19 1.94 10.00
N ILE A 292 -15.62 1.68 11.23
CA ILE A 292 -14.73 1.50 12.37
C ILE A 292 -14.41 0.02 12.51
N GLU A 293 -13.18 -0.37 12.11
CA GLU A 293 -12.74 -1.76 12.21
C GLU A 293 -12.67 -2.23 13.68
N GLY A 294 -13.34 -3.34 13.94
CA GLY A 294 -13.40 -4.02 15.21
C GLY A 294 -13.12 -5.52 15.06
N ALA A 295 -13.45 -6.30 16.09
CA ALA A 295 -13.45 -7.75 15.99
C ALA A 295 -14.40 -8.22 14.88
N TYR A 296 -14.06 -9.37 14.27
CA TYR A 296 -14.92 -9.94 13.22
C TYR A 296 -16.36 -10.14 13.72
N ALA A 297 -17.29 -9.61 12.96
CA ALA A 297 -18.73 -9.72 13.20
C ALA A 297 -19.38 -10.43 12.00
N PRO A 298 -19.68 -11.72 12.07
CA PRO A 298 -20.29 -12.45 10.98
C PRO A 298 -21.58 -11.77 10.49
N ASN A 299 -21.77 -11.72 9.17
CA ASN A 299 -22.87 -11.08 8.48
C ASN A 299 -22.96 -9.54 8.63
N ALA A 300 -21.93 -8.89 9.12
CA ALA A 300 -21.88 -7.43 9.19
C ALA A 300 -21.88 -6.77 7.79
N ARG A 301 -21.32 -7.46 6.81
CA ARG A 301 -21.22 -7.07 5.39
C ARG A 301 -20.69 -5.64 5.18
N ILE A 302 -19.67 -5.28 5.97
CA ILE A 302 -19.07 -3.96 5.94
C ILE A 302 -17.56 -4.06 6.18
N GLY A 303 -16.78 -3.26 5.48
CA GLY A 303 -15.34 -3.24 5.60
C GLY A 303 -14.71 -4.61 5.37
N ILE A 304 -13.64 -4.93 6.09
CA ILE A 304 -12.91 -6.21 5.99
C ILE A 304 -13.82 -7.41 6.30
N ASP A 305 -14.85 -7.24 7.15
CA ASP A 305 -15.76 -8.33 7.49
C ASP A 305 -16.54 -8.85 6.27
N THR A 306 -16.77 -8.01 5.24
CA THR A 306 -17.36 -8.44 3.96
C THR A 306 -16.51 -9.51 3.27
N LEU A 307 -15.18 -9.35 3.30
CA LEU A 307 -14.25 -10.34 2.76
C LEU A 307 -14.29 -11.63 3.58
N LEU A 308 -14.28 -11.53 4.90
CA LEU A 308 -14.28 -12.71 5.77
C LEU A 308 -15.57 -13.51 5.61
N ASP A 309 -16.71 -12.82 5.48
CA ASP A 309 -17.99 -13.45 5.17
C ASP A 309 -17.98 -14.13 3.79
N ALA A 310 -17.31 -13.55 2.80
CA ALA A 310 -17.17 -14.14 1.47
C ALA A 310 -16.31 -15.41 1.55
N LEU A 311 -15.18 -15.39 2.26
CA LEU A 311 -14.34 -16.57 2.48
C LEU A 311 -15.14 -17.72 3.12
N ASP A 312 -15.97 -17.41 4.14
CA ASP A 312 -16.82 -18.39 4.79
C ASP A 312 -17.89 -18.97 3.84
N ARG A 313 -18.54 -18.11 3.02
CA ARG A 313 -19.57 -18.56 2.08
C ARG A 313 -19.05 -19.48 0.98
N HIS A 314 -17.84 -19.24 0.54
CA HIS A 314 -17.21 -19.98 -0.56
C HIS A 314 -16.24 -21.08 -0.08
N ASP A 315 -16.19 -21.33 1.24
CA ASP A 315 -15.34 -22.35 1.85
C ASP A 315 -13.85 -22.20 1.47
N VAL A 316 -13.35 -20.96 1.54
CA VAL A 316 -11.94 -20.64 1.31
C VAL A 316 -11.23 -20.48 2.65
N GLY A 317 -10.29 -21.37 2.91
CA GLY A 317 -9.50 -21.40 4.13
C GLY A 317 -8.29 -20.45 4.11
N PRO A 318 -7.66 -20.28 5.30
CA PRO A 318 -6.42 -19.50 5.40
C PRO A 318 -5.30 -20.08 4.53
N ASN A 319 -4.52 -19.18 3.90
CA ASN A 319 -3.38 -19.51 3.04
C ASN A 319 -3.73 -20.30 1.75
N GLU A 320 -4.98 -20.24 1.31
CA GLU A 320 -5.35 -20.71 -0.02
C GLU A 320 -4.95 -19.68 -1.11
N ASN A 321 -5.65 -19.61 -2.23
CA ASN A 321 -5.31 -18.78 -3.38
C ASN A 321 -5.94 -17.38 -3.38
N VAL A 322 -6.53 -16.94 -2.27
CA VAL A 322 -7.00 -15.56 -2.07
C VAL A 322 -5.99 -14.80 -1.22
N TRP A 323 -5.57 -13.64 -1.75
CA TRP A 323 -4.58 -12.75 -1.14
C TRP A 323 -5.18 -11.36 -0.94
N VAL A 324 -4.60 -10.60 -0.03
CA VAL A 324 -4.98 -9.19 0.19
C VAL A 324 -3.76 -8.30 0.24
N ASP A 325 -3.90 -7.03 -0.17
CA ASP A 325 -2.89 -6.02 0.07
C ASP A 325 -3.33 -4.99 1.11
N LEU A 326 -2.35 -4.27 1.63
CA LEU A 326 -2.54 -3.22 2.63
C LEU A 326 -2.53 -1.80 2.03
N GLY A 327 -2.58 -1.67 0.71
CA GLY A 327 -2.58 -0.38 0.00
C GLY A 327 -3.65 0.56 0.55
N THR A 328 -3.30 1.80 0.85
CA THR A 328 -4.12 2.79 1.58
C THR A 328 -4.56 2.35 2.98
N VAL A 329 -4.92 1.07 3.17
CA VAL A 329 -5.47 0.54 4.43
C VAL A 329 -4.52 0.82 5.60
N TRP A 330 -3.26 0.39 5.47
CA TRP A 330 -2.27 0.61 6.51
C TRP A 330 -2.07 2.10 6.81
N ARG A 331 -1.93 2.91 5.77
CA ARG A 331 -1.77 4.36 5.92
C ARG A 331 -2.91 5.01 6.70
N GLN A 332 -4.14 4.62 6.44
CA GLN A 332 -5.32 5.16 7.12
C GLN A 332 -5.46 4.64 8.56
N LEU A 333 -5.11 3.38 8.78
CA LEU A 333 -5.25 2.72 10.08
C LEU A 333 -4.08 3.00 11.03
N LEU A 334 -2.91 3.38 10.55
CA LEU A 334 -1.75 3.66 11.42
C LEU A 334 -2.02 4.78 12.45
N THR A 335 -2.93 5.70 12.14
CA THR A 335 -3.39 6.73 13.09
C THR A 335 -4.46 6.23 14.08
N ARG A 336 -4.90 4.99 13.94
CA ARG A 336 -5.95 4.33 14.72
C ARG A 336 -5.50 2.93 15.16
N PRO A 337 -4.49 2.82 16.04
CA PRO A 337 -3.78 1.56 16.30
C PRO A 337 -4.68 0.39 16.72
N THR A 338 -5.76 0.63 17.46
CA THR A 338 -6.72 -0.42 17.85
C THR A 338 -7.48 -0.96 16.63
N GLN A 339 -7.89 -0.10 15.70
CA GLN A 339 -8.52 -0.55 14.45
C GLN A 339 -7.51 -1.30 13.57
N ALA A 340 -6.26 -0.82 13.52
CA ALA A 340 -5.17 -1.51 12.81
C ALA A 340 -4.95 -2.92 13.37
N ALA A 341 -4.96 -3.08 14.70
CA ALA A 341 -4.82 -4.38 15.34
C ALA A 341 -5.96 -5.35 14.98
N HIS A 342 -7.21 -4.87 14.94
CA HIS A 342 -8.34 -5.68 14.51
C HIS A 342 -8.26 -6.01 13.01
N ALA A 343 -7.96 -5.04 12.16
CA ALA A 343 -7.85 -5.25 10.72
C ALA A 343 -6.77 -6.30 10.40
N LEU A 344 -5.54 -6.08 10.88
CA LEU A 344 -4.42 -7.00 10.64
C LEU A 344 -4.67 -8.37 11.30
N GLY A 345 -5.14 -8.38 12.55
CA GLY A 345 -5.43 -9.63 13.27
C GLY A 345 -6.45 -10.49 12.54
N LYS A 346 -7.54 -9.91 12.04
CA LYS A 346 -8.55 -10.59 11.23
C LYS A 346 -7.95 -11.16 9.93
N LEU A 347 -7.19 -10.34 9.20
CA LEU A 347 -6.57 -10.75 7.95
C LEU A 347 -5.57 -11.89 8.17
N PHE A 348 -4.71 -11.81 9.17
CA PHE A 348 -3.75 -12.89 9.46
C PHE A 348 -4.41 -14.21 9.87
N THR A 349 -5.50 -14.16 10.62
CA THR A 349 -6.18 -15.37 11.08
C THR A 349 -7.08 -16.00 10.01
N ARG A 350 -7.69 -15.17 9.14
CA ARG A 350 -8.76 -15.63 8.24
C ARG A 350 -8.31 -15.75 6.79
N VAL A 351 -7.52 -14.83 6.29
CA VAL A 351 -6.90 -14.91 4.96
C VAL A 351 -5.60 -15.73 5.06
N GLY A 352 -4.88 -15.58 6.16
CA GLY A 352 -3.65 -16.28 6.48
C GLY A 352 -2.42 -15.39 6.41
N GLU A 353 -1.46 -15.64 7.31
CA GLU A 353 -0.21 -14.88 7.42
C GLU A 353 0.62 -14.86 6.11
N ASN A 354 0.51 -15.90 5.29
CA ASN A 354 1.24 -16.03 4.04
C ASN A 354 0.49 -15.39 2.85
N ARG A 355 -0.67 -14.76 3.08
CA ARG A 355 -1.53 -14.19 2.02
C ARG A 355 -1.81 -12.69 2.21
N VAL A 356 -1.21 -12.08 3.22
CA VAL A 356 -1.25 -10.62 3.41
C VAL A 356 0.00 -10.00 2.81
N LEU A 357 -0.18 -9.04 1.91
CA LEU A 357 0.85 -8.41 1.10
C LEU A 357 1.06 -6.96 1.53
N TRP A 358 2.29 -6.52 1.54
CA TRP A 358 2.62 -5.12 1.69
C TRP A 358 2.22 -4.35 0.42
N GLY A 359 1.44 -3.31 0.60
CA GLY A 359 1.08 -2.35 -0.43
C GLY A 359 0.93 -0.98 0.23
N THR A 360 1.35 0.09 -0.43
CA THR A 360 1.29 1.43 0.13
C THR A 360 0.34 2.36 -0.58
N ASP A 361 0.00 2.05 -1.84
CA ASP A 361 -0.74 2.94 -2.73
C ASP A 361 0.02 4.26 -2.98
N ALA A 362 1.36 4.20 -2.90
CA ALA A 362 2.23 5.32 -3.23
C ALA A 362 2.28 5.49 -4.77
N ILE A 363 2.49 6.70 -5.26
CA ILE A 363 3.02 7.89 -4.62
C ILE A 363 1.94 8.95 -4.29
N TRP A 364 0.66 8.58 -4.27
CA TRP A 364 -0.41 9.51 -3.91
C TRP A 364 -0.15 10.21 -2.57
N TYR A 365 0.58 9.55 -1.70
CA TYR A 365 0.92 10.01 -0.35
C TYR A 365 2.39 10.40 -0.19
N GLY A 366 3.14 10.50 -1.30
CA GLY A 366 4.60 10.66 -1.29
C GLY A 366 5.32 9.36 -0.94
N SER A 367 6.55 9.47 -0.41
CA SER A 367 7.36 8.31 -0.06
C SER A 367 6.68 7.41 0.99
N PRO A 368 6.72 6.08 0.82
CA PRO A 368 6.16 5.13 1.78
C PRO A 368 6.99 4.96 3.06
N GLN A 369 8.12 5.64 3.21
CA GLN A 369 9.06 5.38 4.32
C GLN A 369 8.43 5.49 5.71
N ALA A 370 7.54 6.47 5.94
CA ALA A 370 6.87 6.61 7.24
C ALA A 370 5.92 5.43 7.53
N GLN A 371 5.28 4.90 6.50
CA GLN A 371 4.42 3.71 6.60
C GLN A 371 5.24 2.47 6.95
N ILE A 372 6.42 2.31 6.33
CA ILE A 372 7.37 1.22 6.60
C ILE A 372 7.86 1.29 8.06
N MET A 373 8.30 2.47 8.49
CA MET A 373 8.79 2.70 9.86
C MET A 373 7.69 2.40 10.90
N ALA A 374 6.46 2.83 10.64
CA ALA A 374 5.34 2.54 11.52
C ALA A 374 5.03 1.05 11.59
N PHE A 375 5.07 0.33 10.46
CA PHE A 375 4.79 -1.11 10.45
C PHE A 375 5.88 -1.93 11.19
N ARG A 376 7.14 -1.49 11.15
CA ARG A 376 8.25 -2.11 11.90
C ARG A 376 8.01 -2.11 13.41
N THR A 377 7.34 -1.10 13.91
CA THR A 377 7.17 -0.87 15.36
C THR A 377 5.76 -1.18 15.87
N PHE A 378 4.86 -1.59 14.97
CA PHE A 378 3.48 -1.88 15.33
C PHE A 378 3.34 -3.20 16.07
N GLU A 379 2.51 -3.21 17.13
CA GLU A 379 2.22 -4.38 17.94
C GLU A 379 0.70 -4.56 18.12
N ILE A 380 0.26 -5.80 18.11
CA ILE A 380 -1.09 -6.23 18.53
C ILE A 380 -1.01 -6.57 20.01
N SER A 381 -1.86 -5.98 20.83
CA SER A 381 -1.82 -6.21 22.29
C SER A 381 -2.07 -7.68 22.66
N GLN A 382 -1.46 -8.12 23.76
CA GLN A 382 -1.67 -9.48 24.27
C GLN A 382 -3.17 -9.75 24.54
N GLU A 383 -3.92 -8.74 25.00
CA GLU A 383 -5.36 -8.87 25.22
C GLU A 383 -6.11 -9.27 23.95
N LEU A 384 -5.77 -8.67 22.78
CA LEU A 384 -6.42 -9.03 21.52
C LEU A 384 -5.93 -10.38 20.99
N GLN A 385 -4.67 -10.72 21.22
CA GLN A 385 -4.12 -12.04 20.88
C GLN A 385 -4.89 -13.14 21.65
N ASP A 386 -5.02 -13.00 22.96
CA ASP A 386 -5.69 -13.98 23.82
C ASP A 386 -7.19 -14.07 23.53
N ARG A 387 -7.83 -12.94 23.24
CA ARG A 387 -9.27 -12.88 23.09
C ARG A 387 -9.76 -13.33 21.71
N TYR A 388 -9.00 -13.05 20.65
CA TYR A 388 -9.43 -13.26 19.26
C TYR A 388 -8.53 -14.21 18.49
N GLY A 389 -7.47 -14.73 19.09
CA GLY A 389 -6.50 -15.60 18.43
C GLY A 389 -5.64 -14.88 17.40
N TYR A 390 -5.50 -13.54 17.51
CA TYR A 390 -4.65 -12.78 16.61
C TYR A 390 -3.18 -13.13 16.85
N PRO A 391 -2.34 -13.19 15.82
CA PRO A 391 -0.92 -13.45 16.00
C PRO A 391 -0.20 -12.22 16.59
N ALA A 392 0.91 -12.47 17.30
CA ALA A 392 1.86 -11.42 17.63
C ALA A 392 2.57 -10.91 16.38
N MET A 393 2.89 -9.63 16.37
CA MET A 393 3.69 -9.02 15.30
C MET A 393 5.17 -9.40 15.48
N THR A 394 5.51 -10.63 15.07
CA THR A 394 6.90 -11.09 15.09
C THR A 394 7.70 -10.55 13.91
N ASP A 395 9.03 -10.56 14.01
CA ASP A 395 9.89 -10.15 12.89
C ASP A 395 9.70 -11.03 11.65
N ASP A 396 9.38 -12.33 11.85
CA ASP A 396 9.08 -13.23 10.73
C ASP A 396 7.77 -12.85 10.05
N LEU A 397 6.73 -12.53 10.82
CA LEU A 397 5.45 -12.07 10.26
C LEU A 397 5.63 -10.73 9.52
N ARG A 398 6.40 -9.79 10.08
CA ARG A 398 6.71 -8.53 9.40
C ARG A 398 7.45 -8.77 8.09
N ARG A 399 8.47 -9.65 8.08
CA ARG A 399 9.23 -10.00 6.85
C ARG A 399 8.34 -10.66 5.80
N LYS A 400 7.43 -11.57 6.20
CA LYS A 400 6.42 -12.15 5.30
C LYS A 400 5.60 -11.05 4.63
N VAL A 401 4.97 -10.18 5.41
CA VAL A 401 4.12 -9.11 4.90
C VAL A 401 4.91 -8.14 4.03
N PHE A 402 6.07 -7.67 4.49
CA PHE A 402 6.89 -6.70 3.76
C PHE A 402 7.29 -7.17 2.36
N GLY A 403 7.55 -8.47 2.17
CA GLY A 403 7.97 -8.86 0.82
C GLY A 403 8.11 -10.36 0.57
N LEU A 404 8.26 -11.22 1.59
CA LEU A 404 8.46 -12.64 1.33
C LEU A 404 7.21 -13.29 0.72
N ASN A 405 6.01 -12.87 1.15
CA ASN A 405 4.75 -13.32 0.56
C ASN A 405 4.63 -12.90 -0.92
N ALA A 406 4.97 -11.66 -1.25
CA ALA A 406 4.96 -11.18 -2.63
C ALA A 406 6.04 -11.87 -3.46
N ALA A 407 7.22 -12.14 -2.89
CA ALA A 407 8.27 -12.89 -3.56
C ALA A 407 7.82 -14.33 -3.89
N GLU A 408 7.10 -15.00 -2.99
CA GLU A 408 6.46 -16.31 -3.24
C GLU A 408 5.46 -16.21 -4.40
N LEU A 409 4.55 -15.22 -4.34
CA LEU A 409 3.50 -15.00 -5.34
C LEU A 409 4.07 -14.80 -6.76
N PHE A 410 5.15 -14.00 -6.88
CA PHE A 410 5.79 -13.71 -8.17
C PHE A 410 7.01 -14.59 -8.47
N LYS A 411 7.27 -15.60 -7.65
CA LYS A 411 8.40 -16.54 -7.81
C LYS A 411 9.76 -15.84 -7.93
N LEU A 412 9.94 -14.79 -7.13
CA LEU A 412 11.22 -14.10 -7.00
C LEU A 412 12.06 -14.74 -5.89
N ASP A 413 13.38 -14.73 -6.07
CA ASP A 413 14.32 -15.08 -5.01
C ASP A 413 14.82 -13.80 -4.30
N PRO A 414 14.41 -13.55 -3.05
CA PRO A 414 14.82 -12.35 -2.31
C PRO A 414 16.33 -12.26 -2.08
N ALA A 415 17.02 -13.39 -1.93
CA ALA A 415 18.46 -13.42 -1.73
C ALA A 415 19.21 -13.05 -3.02
N ALA A 416 18.79 -13.65 -4.15
CA ALA A 416 19.33 -13.31 -5.47
C ALA A 416 19.07 -11.84 -5.82
N MET A 417 17.86 -11.33 -5.52
CA MET A 417 17.52 -9.91 -5.72
C MET A 417 18.42 -8.99 -4.92
N ARG A 418 18.65 -9.27 -3.63
CA ARG A 418 19.56 -8.48 -2.78
C ARG A 418 21.00 -8.49 -3.29
N CYS A 419 21.51 -9.65 -3.71
CA CYS A 419 22.85 -9.74 -4.30
C CYS A 419 22.96 -8.90 -5.57
N ALA A 420 21.96 -8.97 -6.45
CA ALA A 420 21.94 -8.18 -7.69
C ALA A 420 21.82 -6.67 -7.45
N LEU A 421 21.22 -6.26 -6.33
CA LEU A 421 21.01 -4.86 -5.96
C LEU A 421 22.07 -4.31 -4.98
N ALA A 422 23.04 -5.12 -4.53
CA ALA A 422 24.03 -4.69 -3.55
C ALA A 422 24.87 -3.49 -4.03
N ASP A 423 25.24 -3.50 -5.30
CA ASP A 423 26.03 -2.43 -5.95
C ASP A 423 25.15 -1.56 -6.87
N ASP A 424 23.85 -1.62 -6.71
CA ASP A 424 22.89 -0.89 -7.51
C ASP A 424 23.00 0.63 -7.28
N PRO A 425 23.00 1.43 -8.36
CA PRO A 425 23.03 2.89 -8.30
C PRO A 425 21.97 3.53 -7.41
N PHE A 426 20.76 2.98 -7.32
CA PHE A 426 19.76 3.48 -6.38
C PHE A 426 20.20 3.29 -4.92
N THR A 427 20.67 2.11 -4.57
CA THR A 427 21.20 1.81 -3.23
C THR A 427 22.38 2.71 -2.89
N ALA A 428 23.30 2.90 -3.84
CA ALA A 428 24.45 3.79 -3.67
C ALA A 428 24.04 5.28 -3.59
N ALA A 429 22.98 5.69 -4.30
CA ALA A 429 22.50 7.06 -4.32
C ALA A 429 21.63 7.43 -3.10
N GLN A 430 21.05 6.48 -2.39
CA GLN A 430 20.20 6.75 -1.22
C GLN A 430 20.85 7.68 -0.18
N PRO A 431 22.10 7.46 0.28
CA PRO A 431 22.76 8.35 1.22
C PRO A 431 22.99 9.76 0.66
N VAL A 432 23.31 9.87 -0.63
CA VAL A 432 23.51 11.16 -1.30
C VAL A 432 22.17 11.91 -1.41
N ALA A 433 21.13 11.22 -1.84
CA ALA A 433 19.79 11.79 -1.93
C ALA A 433 19.28 12.24 -0.55
N ALA A 434 19.55 11.47 0.50
CA ALA A 434 19.26 11.84 1.88
C ALA A 434 20.01 13.12 2.28
N ALA A 435 21.31 13.23 1.98
CA ALA A 435 22.09 14.43 2.25
C ALA A 435 21.54 15.66 1.53
N LEU A 436 21.23 15.55 0.22
CA LEU A 436 20.66 16.64 -0.58
C LEU A 436 19.28 17.10 -0.07
N ARG A 437 18.43 16.16 0.38
CA ARG A 437 17.16 16.52 1.04
C ARG A 437 17.40 17.27 2.35
N ASN A 438 18.44 16.89 3.06
CA ASN A 438 18.83 17.53 4.31
C ASN A 438 19.28 18.96 4.13
N GLU A 439 19.96 19.23 3.05
CA GLU A 439 20.41 20.57 2.64
C GLU A 439 19.28 21.40 2.00
N GLY A 440 18.12 20.80 1.74
CA GLY A 440 17.01 21.46 1.06
C GLY A 440 17.16 21.56 -0.46
N ALA A 441 18.18 20.88 -1.02
CA ALA A 441 18.44 20.83 -2.46
C ALA A 441 17.49 19.87 -3.19
N LEU A 442 16.91 18.89 -2.49
CA LEU A 442 15.84 18.04 -2.97
C LEU A 442 14.61 18.20 -2.08
N PRO A 443 13.39 18.06 -2.63
CA PRO A 443 12.17 18.02 -1.83
C PRO A 443 12.28 16.93 -0.77
N SER A 444 12.00 17.26 0.46
CA SER A 444 11.95 16.26 1.51
C SER A 444 10.63 15.53 1.40
N PRO A 445 10.61 14.19 1.33
CA PRO A 445 9.37 13.44 1.37
C PRO A 445 8.60 13.86 2.61
N TRP A 446 7.38 14.35 2.44
CA TRP A 446 6.56 14.85 3.56
C TRP A 446 6.41 13.78 4.66
N ALA A 447 6.24 12.53 4.24
CA ALA A 447 6.07 11.40 5.14
C ALA A 447 7.27 11.14 6.05
N ALA A 448 8.50 11.47 5.62
CA ALA A 448 9.70 11.28 6.43
C ALA A 448 9.90 12.36 7.50
N LYS A 449 9.09 13.41 7.52
CA LYS A 449 9.31 14.55 8.43
C LYS A 449 8.59 14.45 9.77
N GLY A 450 7.48 13.71 9.83
CA GLY A 450 6.58 13.82 10.98
C GLY A 450 6.19 15.27 11.30
N PRO A 451 5.36 15.54 12.29
CA PRO A 451 5.06 16.90 12.71
C PRO A 451 6.27 17.53 13.37
N THR A 452 6.76 18.65 12.85
CA THR A 452 7.89 19.38 13.40
C THR A 452 7.44 20.56 14.27
N THR A 453 6.15 20.91 14.19
CA THR A 453 5.54 22.00 14.98
C THR A 453 4.28 21.51 15.68
N ARG A 454 3.93 22.18 16.80
CA ARG A 454 2.66 21.93 17.50
C ARG A 454 1.45 22.05 16.56
N ARG A 455 1.49 22.98 15.60
CA ARG A 455 0.41 23.20 14.63
C ARG A 455 0.25 22.04 13.67
N GLU A 456 1.36 21.48 13.17
CA GLU A 456 1.37 20.29 12.33
C GLU A 456 0.88 19.07 13.09
N LEU A 457 1.32 18.91 14.34
CA LEU A 457 0.83 17.85 15.22
C LEU A 457 -0.67 17.94 15.44
N LEU A 458 -1.21 19.14 15.73
CA LEU A 458 -2.65 19.32 15.92
C LEU A 458 -3.45 19.09 14.65
N ARG A 459 -2.93 19.47 13.47
CA ARG A 459 -3.54 19.14 12.18
C ARG A 459 -3.55 17.63 11.92
N MET A 460 -2.44 16.97 12.20
CA MET A 460 -2.34 15.52 12.03
C MET A 460 -3.31 14.78 12.97
N LEU A 461 -3.43 15.23 14.22
CA LEU A 461 -4.40 14.70 15.19
C LEU A 461 -5.85 14.95 14.76
N ALA A 462 -6.14 16.16 14.26
CA ALA A 462 -7.47 16.48 13.73
C ALA A 462 -7.83 15.57 12.51
N ASN A 463 -6.89 15.37 11.60
CA ASN A 463 -7.08 14.47 10.45
C ASN A 463 -7.18 13.00 10.85
N ALA A 464 -6.51 12.59 11.95
CA ALA A 464 -6.61 11.23 12.49
C ALA A 464 -7.97 10.91 13.10
N THR A 465 -8.69 11.95 13.57
CA THR A 465 -10.02 11.81 14.18
C THR A 465 -11.17 12.02 13.21
N THR A 466 -10.89 12.54 12.02
CA THR A 466 -11.89 12.75 10.97
C THR A 466 -11.80 11.59 9.98
N PRO A 467 -12.91 10.89 9.68
CA PRO A 467 -12.91 9.92 8.58
C PRO A 467 -12.46 10.63 7.30
N TRP A 468 -11.57 10.00 6.54
CA TRP A 468 -11.24 10.48 5.21
C TRP A 468 -12.49 10.28 4.33
N VAL A 469 -13.14 11.37 3.98
CA VAL A 469 -14.21 11.38 2.98
C VAL A 469 -13.61 12.02 1.75
N PRO A 470 -13.57 11.32 0.60
CA PRO A 470 -13.27 11.97 -0.66
C PRO A 470 -14.35 13.04 -0.87
N SER A 471 -13.95 14.29 -0.95
CA SER A 471 -14.84 15.39 -1.30
C SER A 471 -15.16 15.38 -2.77
#